data_dc67a4a7de97b36b864fa3868c4243de
#
_entry.id   dc67a4a7de97b36b864fa3868c4243de
#
_cell.length_a   1.000
_cell.length_b   1.000
_cell.length_c   1.000
_cell.angle_alpha   90.00
_cell.angle_beta   90.00
_cell.angle_gamma   90.00
#
_symmetry.space_group_name_H-M   'P 1'
#
loop_
_entity.id
_entity.type
_entity.pdbx_description
1 polymer ?
#
loop_
_entity_poly.entity_id
_entity_poly.type
_entity_poly.pdbx_seq_one_letter_code
_entity_poly.pdbx_strand_id
1 'polypeptide(L)' 'MAKYDHTGRLIPVTRWKEFHPWPSDGGLRHLVFNAKTNGFDKVVRRVGRRVLIDEDAFFDYADTNGGQS' A
#
# COMPACT_ATOMS: atom_id res chain seq x y z
N MET A 1 21.87 -4.72 -2.39
CA MET A 1 21.03 -4.68 -2.85
C MET A 1 20.48 -3.52 -3.11
N ALA A 2 20.86 -3.01 -3.90
CA ALA A 2 20.48 -1.75 -4.25
C ALA A 2 19.07 -1.58 -4.57
N LYS A 3 18.45 -2.56 -4.98
CA LYS A 3 17.12 -2.40 -5.37
C LYS A 3 16.26 -2.05 -4.22
N TYR A 4 16.73 -2.14 -3.02
CA TYR A 4 15.92 -1.77 -1.94
C TYR A 4 16.43 -0.56 -1.28
N ASP A 5 16.87 0.39 -2.01
CA ASP A 5 17.32 1.58 -1.44
C ASP A 5 16.23 2.48 -0.97
N HIS A 6 14.99 2.23 -1.34
CA HIS A 6 13.96 3.10 -0.89
C HIS A 6 13.79 2.96 0.60
N THR A 7 13.32 3.98 1.25
CA THR A 7 13.22 4.00 2.69
C THR A 7 11.94 3.43 3.22
N GLY A 8 11.00 3.15 2.38
CA GLY A 8 9.73 2.63 2.82
C GLY A 8 9.83 1.20 3.28
N ARG A 9 8.90 0.81 4.11
CA ARG A 9 8.83 -0.55 4.58
C ARG A 9 7.77 -1.29 3.80
N LEU A 10 7.85 -2.61 3.88
CA LEU A 10 6.79 -3.43 3.34
C LEU A 10 5.98 -3.91 4.53
N ILE A 11 4.75 -3.47 4.62
CA ILE A 11 3.89 -3.78 5.76
C ILE A 11 2.77 -4.70 5.31
N PRO A 12 2.58 -5.84 5.95
CA PRO A 12 1.47 -6.73 5.57
C PRO A 12 0.15 -6.01 5.72
N VAL A 13 -0.75 -6.24 4.80
CA VAL A 13 -2.07 -5.62 4.83
C VAL A 13 -2.73 -5.84 6.18
N THR A 14 -2.60 -7.03 6.74
CA THR A 14 -3.26 -7.35 7.99
C THR A 14 -2.65 -6.62 9.17
N ARG A 15 -1.49 -6.02 9.00
CA ARG A 15 -0.82 -5.32 10.10
C ARG A 15 -0.67 -3.83 9.85
N TRP A 16 -1.25 -3.35 8.80
CA TRP A 16 -1.12 -1.95 8.45
C TRP A 16 -1.58 -1.03 9.56
N LYS A 17 -2.68 -1.35 10.20
CA LYS A 17 -3.21 -0.47 11.21
C LYS A 17 -2.36 -0.40 12.47
N GLU A 18 -1.41 -1.27 12.61
CA GLU A 18 -0.49 -1.20 13.74
C GLU A 18 0.47 -0.04 13.55
N PHE A 19 0.62 0.42 12.32
CA PHE A 19 1.55 1.48 12.00
C PHE A 19 0.84 2.77 11.61
N HIS A 20 -0.33 2.64 11.04
CA HIS A 20 -1.05 3.79 10.51
C HIS A 20 -2.54 3.65 10.80
N PRO A 21 -3.18 4.68 11.31
CA PRO A 21 -4.61 4.60 11.62
C PRO A 21 -5.50 4.68 10.40
N TRP A 22 -4.97 5.06 9.27
CA TRP A 22 -5.74 5.21 8.05
C TRP A 22 -5.00 4.59 6.90
N PRO A 23 -5.68 3.96 5.99
CA PRO A 23 -7.13 3.78 5.93
C PRO A 23 -7.58 2.66 6.85
N SER A 24 -8.88 2.51 7.00
CA SER A 24 -9.41 1.43 7.82
C SER A 24 -9.12 0.10 7.16
N ASP A 25 -9.27 -0.98 7.92
CA ASP A 25 -9.04 -2.31 7.37
C ASP A 25 -9.90 -2.54 6.14
N GLY A 26 -11.17 -2.21 6.22
CA GLY A 26 -12.06 -2.41 5.09
C GLY A 26 -11.66 -1.57 3.89
N GLY A 27 -11.29 -0.33 4.15
CA GLY A 27 -10.86 0.55 3.07
C GLY A 27 -9.61 0.04 2.40
N LEU A 28 -8.64 -0.42 3.19
CA LEU A 28 -7.40 -0.91 2.62
C LEU A 28 -7.64 -2.18 1.81
N ARG A 29 -8.47 -3.08 2.31
CA ARG A 29 -8.75 -4.30 1.57
C ARG A 29 -9.46 -4.00 0.27
N HIS A 30 -10.32 -3.00 0.28
CA HIS A 30 -11.01 -2.60 -0.93
C HIS A 30 -10.00 -2.07 -1.96
N LEU A 31 -9.03 -1.28 -1.52
CA LEU A 31 -8.01 -0.77 -2.42
C LEU A 31 -7.20 -1.90 -3.03
N VAL A 32 -6.86 -2.88 -2.21
CA VAL A 32 -6.08 -4.00 -2.68
C VAL A 32 -6.89 -4.86 -3.64
N PHE A 33 -8.15 -5.07 -3.32
CA PHE A 33 -9.00 -5.91 -4.13
C PHE A 33 -9.19 -5.32 -5.53
N ASN A 34 -9.26 -4.00 -5.61
CA ASN A 34 -9.45 -3.33 -6.89
C ASN A 34 -8.16 -2.73 -7.44
N ALA A 35 -7.03 -3.27 -7.02
CA ALA A 35 -5.74 -2.67 -7.34
C ALA A 35 -5.50 -2.48 -8.82
N LYS A 36 -5.98 -3.39 -9.63
CA LYS A 36 -5.72 -3.30 -11.05
C LYS A 36 -6.52 -2.20 -11.73
N THR A 37 -7.61 -1.79 -11.14
CA THR A 37 -8.43 -0.76 -11.76
C THR A 37 -8.21 0.61 -11.14
N ASN A 38 -7.76 0.67 -9.90
CA ASN A 38 -7.60 1.97 -9.27
C ASN A 38 -6.16 2.45 -9.19
N GLY A 39 -5.25 1.68 -9.77
CA GLY A 39 -3.84 2.08 -9.76
C GLY A 39 -3.09 1.71 -8.51
N PHE A 40 -3.74 1.11 -7.54
CA PHE A 40 -3.10 0.76 -6.30
C PHE A 40 -2.10 -0.38 -6.48
N ASP A 41 -2.13 -1.01 -7.64
CA ASP A 41 -1.25 -2.12 -7.94
C ASP A 41 0.21 -1.74 -7.79
N LYS A 42 0.56 -0.50 -8.00
CA LYS A 42 1.94 -0.08 -7.86
C LYS A 42 2.36 0.04 -6.41
N VAL A 43 1.43 -0.01 -5.49
CA VAL A 43 1.71 0.07 -4.08
C VAL A 43 1.79 -1.32 -3.46
N VAL A 44 1.12 -2.28 -4.06
CA VAL A 44 1.02 -3.62 -3.51
C VAL A 44 2.19 -4.49 -3.95
N ARG A 45 2.74 -5.24 -3.01
CA ARG A 45 3.81 -6.19 -3.31
C ARG A 45 3.33 -7.55 -2.87
N ARG A 46 3.31 -8.49 -3.76
CA ARG A 46 2.87 -9.82 -3.43
C ARG A 46 4.05 -10.76 -3.36
N VAL A 47 4.17 -11.44 -2.25
CA VAL A 47 5.27 -12.37 -2.06
C VAL A 47 4.64 -13.68 -1.61
N GLY A 48 4.57 -14.64 -2.49
CA GLY A 48 3.88 -15.88 -2.23
C GLY A 48 2.42 -15.57 -1.95
N ARG A 49 1.96 -15.93 -0.79
CA ARG A 49 0.58 -15.66 -0.44
C ARG A 49 0.42 -14.39 0.33
N ARG A 50 1.51 -13.71 0.63
CA ARG A 50 1.43 -12.51 1.43
C ARG A 50 1.20 -11.30 0.56
N VAL A 51 0.37 -10.40 1.05
CA VAL A 51 0.13 -9.15 0.38
C VAL A 51 0.69 -8.07 1.26
N LEU A 52 1.67 -7.36 0.75
CA LEU A 52 2.37 -6.33 1.50
C LEU A 52 2.15 -4.98 0.85
N ILE A 53 2.20 -3.93 1.64
CA ILE A 53 2.06 -2.58 1.13
C ILE A 53 3.40 -1.89 1.25
N ASP A 54 3.83 -1.29 0.15
CA ASP A 54 5.06 -0.51 0.15
C ASP A 54 4.70 0.85 0.73
N GLU A 55 5.22 1.16 1.89
CA GLU A 55 4.82 2.35 2.62
C GLU A 55 5.10 3.63 1.86
N ASP A 56 6.26 3.76 1.26
CA ASP A 56 6.58 4.94 0.47
C ASP A 56 5.66 5.08 -0.73
N ALA A 57 5.42 3.97 -1.41
CA ALA A 57 4.57 4.02 -2.58
C ALA A 57 3.13 4.35 -2.19
N PHE A 58 2.71 3.92 -1.00
CA PHE A 58 1.38 4.24 -0.54
C PHE A 58 1.20 5.75 -0.36
N PHE A 59 2.17 6.40 0.27
CA PHE A 59 2.04 7.83 0.47
C PHE A 59 2.14 8.61 -0.84
N ASP A 60 2.94 8.12 -1.77
CA ASP A 60 3.00 8.71 -3.08
C ASP A 60 1.65 8.61 -3.77
N TYR A 61 1.03 7.46 -3.67
CA TYR A 61 -0.27 7.23 -4.28
C TYR A 61 -1.31 8.14 -3.62
N ALA A 62 -1.25 8.28 -2.31
CA ALA A 62 -2.20 9.11 -1.60
C ALA A 62 -2.03 10.58 -1.99
N ASP A 63 -0.81 11.03 -2.17
CA ASP A 63 -0.57 12.39 -2.59
C ASP A 63 -1.14 12.65 -3.97
N THR A 64 -0.94 11.71 -4.87
CA THR A 64 -1.37 11.88 -6.23
C THR A 64 -2.87 11.78 -6.38
N ASN A 65 -3.47 10.83 -5.66
CA ASN A 65 -4.89 10.58 -5.84
C ASN A 65 -5.75 11.13 -4.74
N GLY A 66 -5.26 11.08 -3.54
CA GLY A 66 -6.05 11.52 -2.41
C GLY A 66 -6.24 12.99 -2.38
N GLY A 67 -5.31 13.70 -2.87
CA GLY A 67 -5.41 15.12 -2.84
C GLY A 67 -6.46 15.67 -3.72
N GLN A 68 -6.98 14.81 -4.59
CA GLN A 68 -7.95 15.26 -5.46
C GLN A 68 -9.24 15.42 -4.83
N SER A 69 -9.53 14.87 -3.78
CA SER A 69 -10.85 14.91 -3.26
C SER A 69 -11.26 16.15 -2.61
#